data_8b90d74944dba18e3ac13a2ad88d1ed3
#
_entry.id   8b90d74944dba18e3ac13a2ad88d1ed3
#
_cell.length_a   1.000
_cell.length_b   1.000
_cell.length_c   1.000
_cell.angle_alpha   90.00
_cell.angle_beta   90.00
_cell.angle_gamma   90.00
#
_symmetry.space_group_name_H-M   'P 1'
#
loop_
_entity.id
_entity.type
_entity.pdbx_description
1 polymer ?
#
loop_
_entity_poly.entity_id
_entity_poly.type
_entity_poly.pdbx_seq_one_letter_code
_entity_poly.pdbx_strand_id
1 'polypeptide(L)'
;MVSYFVRYRGASPSPEAFETYYESQHAAILKQFPNIRSLILHRPSPWTDPFRVRRGETMLLAQMRFDSANDLDKALHSQARRLARDDFHRFPPFEGEVTHEAMTGKVIF
;
A
#
# COMPACT_ATOMS: atom_id res chain seq x y z
N MET A 1 -10.43 -13.55 3.98
CA MET A 1 -9.91 -12.17 3.88
C MET A 1 -8.89 -12.09 2.75
N VAL A 2 -8.99 -11.04 1.96
CA VAL A 2 -8.05 -10.77 0.89
C VAL A 2 -7.40 -9.41 1.15
N SER A 3 -6.08 -9.35 1.00
CA SER A 3 -5.34 -8.10 1.10
C SER A 3 -4.73 -7.74 -0.24
N TYR A 4 -4.81 -6.47 -0.60
CA TYR A 4 -4.15 -5.93 -1.78
C TYR A 4 -3.00 -5.06 -1.30
N PHE A 5 -1.79 -5.43 -1.69
CA PHE A 5 -0.58 -4.76 -1.26
C PHE A 5 -0.03 -3.89 -2.38
N VAL A 6 0.28 -2.66 -2.06
CA VAL A 6 1.03 -1.77 -2.96
C VAL A 6 2.35 -1.46 -2.25
N ARG A 7 3.44 -1.91 -2.83
CA ARG A 7 4.77 -1.80 -2.25
C ARG A 7 5.60 -0.79 -3.02
N TYR A 8 6.12 0.19 -2.28
CA TYR A 8 7.06 1.18 -2.82
C TYR A 8 8.47 0.77 -2.40
N ARG A 9 9.23 0.24 -3.35
CA ARG A 9 10.62 -0.19 -3.13
C ARG A 9 11.54 0.83 -3.73
N GLY A 10 12.34 1.50 -2.89
CA GLY A 10 13.25 2.53 -3.37
C GLY A 10 13.41 3.65 -2.37
N ALA A 11 13.50 4.87 -2.87
CA ALA A 11 13.81 6.03 -2.04
C ALA A 11 13.03 7.27 -2.48
N SER A 12 12.80 8.14 -1.52
CA SER A 12 12.29 9.49 -1.74
C SER A 12 13.19 10.46 -1.00
N PRO A 13 13.40 11.69 -1.50
CA PRO A 13 14.17 12.71 -0.77
C PRO A 13 13.60 12.96 0.63
N SER A 14 12.30 12.81 0.80
CA SER A 14 11.65 12.88 2.11
C SER A 14 10.59 11.78 2.22
N PRO A 15 10.96 10.63 2.81
CA PRO A 15 9.98 9.55 3.05
C PRO A 15 8.82 10.01 3.92
N GLU A 16 9.07 10.92 4.87
CA GLU A 16 8.02 11.46 5.74
C GLU A 16 7.00 12.27 4.95
N ALA A 17 7.46 13.09 4.01
CA ALA A 17 6.55 13.87 3.16
C ALA A 17 5.72 12.95 2.27
N PHE A 18 6.32 11.88 1.76
CA PHE A 18 5.63 10.88 0.95
C PHE A 18 4.52 10.21 1.76
N GLU A 19 4.83 9.77 2.98
CA GLU A 19 3.86 9.15 3.86
C GLU A 19 2.76 10.12 4.27
N THR A 20 3.10 11.36 4.57
CA THR A 20 2.14 12.40 4.94
C THR A 20 1.16 12.67 3.80
N TYR A 21 1.66 12.75 2.56
CA TYR A 21 0.79 12.90 1.40
C TYR A 21 -0.15 11.72 1.27
N TYR A 22 0.37 10.50 1.46
CA TYR A 22 -0.44 9.29 1.39
C TYR A 22 -1.59 9.35 2.39
N GLU A 23 -1.29 9.66 3.64
CA GLU A 23 -2.30 9.71 4.71
C GLU A 23 -3.30 10.84 4.52
N SER A 24 -2.85 12.02 4.13
CA SER A 24 -3.71 13.22 4.11
C SER A 24 -4.49 13.38 2.81
N GLN A 25 -3.98 12.86 1.70
CA GLN A 25 -4.60 13.07 0.39
C GLN A 25 -5.02 11.75 -0.27
N HIS A 26 -4.08 10.83 -0.43
CA HIS A 26 -4.33 9.60 -1.17
C HIS A 26 -5.32 8.68 -0.45
N ALA A 27 -5.22 8.57 0.85
CA ALA A 27 -6.10 7.69 1.64
C ALA A 27 -7.58 8.05 1.50
N ALA A 28 -7.90 9.33 1.32
CA ALA A 28 -9.29 9.75 1.10
C ALA A 28 -9.87 9.16 -0.18
N ILE A 29 -9.04 9.03 -1.21
CA ILE A 29 -9.46 8.39 -2.48
C ILE A 29 -9.65 6.90 -2.27
N LEU A 30 -8.71 6.24 -1.59
CA LEU A 30 -8.80 4.80 -1.31
C LEU A 30 -10.01 4.45 -0.47
N LYS A 31 -10.42 5.35 0.42
CA LYS A 31 -11.62 5.15 1.23
C LYS A 31 -12.89 5.04 0.38
N GLN A 32 -12.86 5.56 -0.85
CA GLN A 32 -13.97 5.48 -1.78
C GLN A 32 -14.02 4.15 -2.56
N PHE A 33 -13.02 3.30 -2.42
CA PHE A 33 -13.03 1.98 -3.06
C PHE A 33 -14.25 1.20 -2.54
N PRO A 34 -15.10 0.68 -3.44
CA PRO A 34 -16.25 -0.11 -2.99
C PRO A 34 -15.79 -1.31 -2.18
N ASN A 35 -16.48 -1.59 -1.09
CA ASN A 35 -16.26 -2.75 -0.21
C ASN A 35 -14.90 -2.78 0.51
N ILE A 36 -14.13 -1.71 0.49
CA ILE A 36 -12.88 -1.69 1.25
C ILE A 36 -13.19 -1.75 2.75
N ARG A 37 -12.47 -2.60 3.47
CA ARG A 37 -12.64 -2.76 4.92
C ARG A 37 -11.67 -1.94 5.72
N SER A 38 -10.40 -1.89 5.29
CA SER A 38 -9.38 -1.13 6.00
C SER A 38 -8.20 -0.83 5.09
N LEU A 39 -7.44 0.19 5.49
CA LEU A 39 -6.15 0.53 4.90
C LEU A 39 -5.14 0.60 6.03
N ILE A 40 -4.07 -0.15 5.90
CA ILE A 40 -2.97 -0.14 6.86
C ILE A 40 -1.71 0.27 6.12
N LEU A 41 -1.05 1.31 6.61
CA LEU A 41 0.25 1.71 6.09
C LEU A 41 1.35 1.16 6.97
N HIS A 42 2.34 0.55 6.32
CA HIS A 42 3.52 0.01 6.98
C HIS A 42 4.74 0.79 6.52
N ARG A 43 5.54 1.23 7.47
CA ARG A 43 6.83 1.86 7.20
C ARG A 43 7.93 1.05 7.86
N PRO A 44 9.18 1.17 7.42
CA PRO A 44 10.27 0.44 8.05
C PRO A 44 10.34 0.70 9.55
N SER A 45 10.61 -0.34 10.30
CA SER A 45 10.83 -0.27 11.74
C SER A 45 12.29 -0.59 12.04
N PRO A 46 12.92 0.07 13.02
CA PRO A 46 14.22 -0.37 13.49
C PRO A 46 14.13 -1.80 14.03
N TRP A 47 15.14 -2.61 13.71
CA TRP A 47 15.19 -3.99 14.21
C TRP A 47 16.60 -4.54 14.15
N THR A 48 16.87 -5.52 14.97
CA THR A 48 18.12 -6.26 14.98
C THR A 48 17.82 -7.75 14.97
N ASP A 49 18.68 -8.51 14.33
CA ASP A 49 18.55 -9.96 14.23
C ASP A 49 19.94 -10.58 14.47
N PRO A 50 20.07 -11.56 15.39
CA PRO A 50 21.35 -12.21 15.61
C PRO A 50 21.82 -13.05 14.43
N PHE A 51 20.89 -13.42 13.53
CA PHE A 51 21.23 -14.15 12.31
C PHE A 51 21.48 -13.20 11.17
N ARG A 52 22.32 -13.64 10.22
CA ARG A 52 22.57 -12.86 9.00
C ARG A 52 21.41 -13.07 8.04
N VAL A 53 20.50 -12.11 7.99
CA VAL A 53 19.35 -12.16 7.11
C VAL A 53 19.45 -11.07 6.04
N ARG A 54 18.86 -11.33 4.87
CA ARG A 54 18.80 -10.33 3.82
C ARG A 54 17.65 -9.35 4.11
N ARG A 55 18.00 -8.06 4.16
CA ARG A 55 16.98 -7.02 4.43
C ARG A 55 16.26 -6.64 3.16
N GLY A 56 14.95 -6.34 3.30
CA GLY A 56 14.15 -5.80 2.21
C GLY A 56 14.40 -4.31 2.02
N GLU A 57 13.88 -3.78 0.93
CA GLU A 57 14.09 -2.38 0.53
C GLU A 57 12.77 -1.61 0.45
N THR A 58 11.75 -2.03 1.18
CA THR A 58 10.45 -1.37 1.17
C THR A 58 10.54 -0.04 1.90
N MET A 59 10.15 1.04 1.23
CA MET A 59 10.03 2.36 1.83
C MET A 59 8.65 2.55 2.48
N LEU A 60 7.61 2.08 1.79
CA LEU A 60 6.24 2.14 2.27
C LEU A 60 5.45 0.97 1.70
N LEU A 61 4.58 0.38 2.51
CA LEU A 61 3.70 -0.71 2.08
C LEU A 61 2.28 -0.37 2.47
N ALA A 62 1.40 -0.27 1.48
CA ALA A 62 -0.03 -0.08 1.72
C ALA A 62 -0.73 -1.43 1.65
N GLN A 63 -1.54 -1.70 2.65
CA GLN A 63 -2.35 -2.92 2.72
C GLN A 63 -3.82 -2.56 2.75
N MET A 64 -4.53 -2.89 1.69
CA MET A 64 -5.97 -2.70 1.59
C MET A 64 -6.66 -4.05 1.82
N ARG A 65 -7.63 -4.09 2.73
CA ARG A 65 -8.30 -5.35 3.08
C ARG A 65 -9.72 -5.38 2.55
N PHE A 66 -10.09 -6.55 2.03
CA PHE A 66 -11.43 -6.84 1.48
C PHE A 66 -11.89 -8.19 2.02
N ASP A 67 -13.20 -8.41 2.04
CA ASP A 67 -13.74 -9.70 2.50
C ASP A 67 -13.45 -10.82 1.51
N SER A 68 -13.44 -10.52 0.20
CA SER A 68 -13.31 -11.54 -0.84
C SER A 68 -12.55 -11.02 -2.06
N ALA A 69 -12.09 -11.94 -2.88
CA ALA A 69 -11.46 -11.62 -4.17
C ALA A 69 -12.44 -10.88 -5.09
N ASN A 70 -13.72 -11.24 -5.04
CA ASN A 70 -14.73 -10.58 -5.85
C ASN A 70 -14.90 -9.11 -5.46
N ASP A 71 -14.88 -8.82 -4.16
CA ASP A 71 -14.92 -7.43 -3.68
C ASP A 71 -13.68 -6.64 -4.13
N LEU A 72 -12.52 -7.26 -4.07
CA LEU A 72 -11.29 -6.66 -4.58
C LEU A 72 -11.40 -6.35 -6.07
N ASP A 73 -11.87 -7.29 -6.86
CA ASP A 73 -12.02 -7.08 -8.31
C ASP A 73 -12.95 -5.90 -8.61
N LYS A 74 -14.06 -5.80 -7.90
CA LYS A 74 -14.97 -4.66 -8.05
C LYS A 74 -14.28 -3.34 -7.73
N ALA A 75 -13.50 -3.30 -6.66
CA ALA A 75 -12.76 -2.10 -6.26
C ALA A 75 -11.73 -1.71 -7.32
N LEU A 76 -10.99 -2.68 -7.84
CA LEU A 76 -9.95 -2.41 -8.84
C LEU A 76 -10.51 -1.94 -10.18
N HIS A 77 -11.77 -2.23 -10.48
CA HIS A 77 -12.45 -1.80 -11.71
C HIS A 77 -13.32 -0.56 -11.49
N SER A 78 -13.22 0.08 -10.33
CA SER A 78 -14.05 1.23 -9.98
C SER A 78 -13.46 2.55 -10.44
N GLN A 79 -14.29 3.59 -10.44
CA GLN A 79 -13.87 4.97 -10.70
C GLN A 79 -12.83 5.43 -9.67
N ALA A 80 -13.01 5.05 -8.41
CA ALA A 80 -12.08 5.41 -7.35
C ALA A 80 -10.66 4.90 -7.65
N ARG A 81 -10.54 3.70 -8.24
CA ARG A 81 -9.23 3.16 -8.65
C ARG A 81 -8.57 4.07 -9.70
N ARG A 82 -9.32 4.58 -10.66
CA ARG A 82 -8.76 5.49 -11.67
C ARG A 82 -8.26 6.77 -11.03
N LEU A 83 -9.04 7.32 -10.09
CA LEU A 83 -8.63 8.51 -9.35
C LEU A 83 -7.36 8.26 -8.55
N ALA A 84 -7.23 7.08 -7.94
CA ALA A 84 -6.03 6.72 -7.19
C ALA A 84 -4.81 6.60 -8.11
N ARG A 85 -4.96 6.02 -9.29
CA ARG A 85 -3.89 5.94 -10.27
C ARG A 85 -3.43 7.32 -10.73
N ASP A 86 -4.37 8.20 -11.00
CA ASP A 86 -4.07 9.58 -11.40
C ASP A 86 -3.37 10.36 -10.28
N ASP A 87 -3.75 10.11 -9.03
CA ASP A 87 -3.20 10.83 -7.91
C ASP A 87 -1.71 10.57 -7.69
N PHE A 88 -1.19 9.44 -8.19
CA PHE A 88 0.23 9.15 -8.05
C PHE A 88 1.12 10.23 -8.66
N HIS A 89 0.64 10.94 -9.67
CA HIS A 89 1.37 12.05 -10.29
C HIS A 89 1.55 13.25 -9.35
N ARG A 90 0.80 13.30 -8.26
CA ARG A 90 0.87 14.38 -7.26
C ARG A 90 1.69 14.01 -6.03
N PHE A 91 2.15 12.77 -5.97
CA PHE A 91 2.99 12.32 -4.85
C PHE A 91 4.33 13.03 -4.88
N PRO A 92 4.96 13.24 -3.71
CA PRO A 92 6.35 13.70 -3.67
C PRO A 92 7.25 12.79 -4.52
N PRO A 93 8.42 13.27 -4.95
CA PRO A 93 9.32 12.48 -5.79
C PRO A 93 9.66 11.13 -5.16
N PHE A 94 9.68 10.11 -5.99
CA PHE A 94 10.02 8.75 -5.61
C PHE A 94 10.79 8.09 -6.73
N GLU A 95 11.92 7.46 -6.41
CA GLU A 95 12.70 6.66 -7.34
C GLU A 95 12.68 5.21 -6.89
N GLY A 96 12.23 4.33 -7.76
CA GLY A 96 12.18 2.92 -7.45
C GLY A 96 11.07 2.21 -8.20
N GLU A 97 10.63 1.11 -7.62
CA GLU A 97 9.64 0.23 -8.22
C GLU A 97 8.38 0.18 -7.34
N VAL A 98 7.23 0.26 -7.97
CA VAL A 98 5.94 0.06 -7.30
C VAL A 98 5.39 -1.28 -7.76
N THR A 99 5.14 -2.18 -6.82
CA THR A 99 4.57 -3.49 -7.11
C THR A 99 3.21 -3.64 -6.46
N HIS A 100 2.35 -4.42 -7.10
CA HIS A 100 0.99 -4.68 -6.66
C HIS A 100 0.79 -6.19 -6.52
N GLU A 101 0.16 -6.61 -5.42
CA GLU A 101 0.02 -8.04 -5.14
C GLU A 101 -1.23 -8.29 -4.31
N ALA A 102 -1.99 -9.30 -4.71
CA ALA A 102 -3.16 -9.73 -3.93
C ALA A 102 -2.84 -11.03 -3.23
N MET A 103 -3.17 -11.11 -1.94
CA MET A 103 -2.90 -12.29 -1.11
C MET A 103 -4.14 -12.68 -0.34
N THR A 104 -4.42 -13.97 -0.27
CA THR A 104 -5.46 -14.50 0.61
C THR A 104 -4.86 -14.76 1.97
N GLY A 105 -5.44 -14.13 3.00
CA GLY A 105 -4.98 -14.28 4.36
C GLY A 105 -5.70 -15.42 5.08
N LYS A 106 -4.94 -16.16 5.87
CA LYS A 106 -5.47 -17.22 6.74
C LYS A 106 -4.85 -17.07 8.11
N VAL A 107 -5.69 -16.83 9.11
CA VAL A 107 -5.22 -16.77 10.49
C VAL A 107 -4.92 -18.20 10.97
N ILE A 108 -3.69 -18.44 11.38
CA ILE A 108 -3.26 -19.76 11.86
C ILE A 108 -3.41 -19.84 13.39
N PHE A 109 -3.12 -18.73 14.08
CA PHE A 109 -3.38 -18.62 15.53
C PHE A 109 -3.59 -17.19 15.97
#